data_3847950a28f9ab8dcb6a5b89617e73fd
#
_entry.id   3847950a28f9ab8dcb6a5b89617e73fd
#
_cell.length_a   1.000
_cell.length_b   1.000
_cell.length_c   1.000
_cell.angle_alpha   90.00
_cell.angle_beta   90.00
_cell.angle_gamma   90.00
#
_symmetry.space_group_name_H-M   'P 1'
#
loop_
_entity.id
_entity.type
_entity.pdbx_description
1 polymer ?
#
loop_
_entity_poly.entity_id
_entity_poly.type
_entity_poly.pdbx_seq_one_letter_code
_entity_poly.pdbx_strand_id
1 'polypeptide(L)'
;MSTGGQDLFVVCKNCGCEVSPYITECPYCGNRLRKRAPKLDRDQRPAEPKPRRTPAPLLGRLRRNEIPGIAPDRRPYATALLVVLGMVGCVMWRTGVGGMTSDLIIVGKPGTQWWRLFTAAFTYDNTGYAFVTLFAIGLYGWLLERRHGPLVVVLFLLGGIGGLAATAGVYSIPIVLGAPGAALAMICAWAVPDLLSLSERREVDGDLIGTAAVAIAVALMPLAVPHASWVADVVGVVVGFGAGLPLARSVPR
;
A
#
# COMPACT_ATOMS: atom_id res chain seq x y z
N MET A 1 -6.72 -18.54 -38.17
CA MET A 1 -6.07 -19.52 -37.27
C MET A 1 -5.05 -20.26 -38.12
N SER A 2 -3.79 -19.85 -38.14
CA SER A 2 -2.69 -20.50 -38.83
C SER A 2 -1.92 -21.32 -37.81
N THR A 3 -2.13 -22.62 -37.83
CA THR A 3 -1.31 -23.58 -37.08
C THR A 3 0.05 -23.59 -37.76
N GLY A 4 1.02 -22.92 -37.12
CA GLY A 4 2.43 -22.91 -37.54
C GLY A 4 2.98 -24.33 -37.42
N GLY A 5 2.94 -25.10 -38.52
CA GLY A 5 3.72 -26.30 -38.68
C GLY A 5 5.20 -25.94 -38.51
N GLN A 6 5.92 -26.72 -37.69
CA GLN A 6 7.37 -26.59 -37.57
C GLN A 6 7.97 -26.78 -38.97
N ASP A 7 8.73 -25.79 -39.46
CA ASP A 7 9.45 -25.90 -40.72
C ASP A 7 10.43 -27.08 -40.60
N LEU A 8 10.09 -28.20 -41.26
CA LEU A 8 10.89 -29.43 -41.24
C LEU A 8 12.22 -29.27 -41.98
N PHE A 9 12.37 -28.22 -42.78
CA PHE A 9 13.56 -27.94 -43.59
C PHE A 9 13.78 -26.42 -43.75
N VAL A 10 15.00 -26.06 -44.06
CA VAL A 10 15.43 -24.69 -44.37
C VAL A 10 16.01 -24.71 -45.80
N VAL A 11 15.62 -23.75 -46.63
CA VAL A 11 16.15 -23.62 -47.98
C VAL A 11 17.46 -22.82 -47.94
N CYS A 12 18.50 -23.40 -48.52
CA CYS A 12 19.79 -22.72 -48.64
C CYS A 12 19.69 -21.57 -49.64
N LYS A 13 20.03 -20.36 -49.22
CA LYS A 13 19.96 -19.13 -50.07
C LYS A 13 20.96 -19.14 -51.24
N ASN A 14 22.01 -19.97 -51.21
CA ASN A 14 23.05 -20.02 -52.23
C ASN A 14 22.78 -21.05 -53.31
N CYS A 15 22.31 -22.26 -52.95
CA CYS A 15 22.08 -23.31 -53.91
C CYS A 15 20.60 -23.73 -54.05
N GLY A 16 19.69 -23.16 -53.28
CA GLY A 16 18.26 -23.48 -53.31
C GLY A 16 17.87 -24.85 -52.73
N CYS A 17 18.84 -25.66 -52.26
CA CYS A 17 18.54 -26.98 -51.73
C CYS A 17 17.89 -26.91 -50.35
N GLU A 18 16.95 -27.81 -50.11
CA GLU A 18 16.32 -28.04 -48.81
C GLU A 18 17.28 -28.80 -47.92
N VAL A 19 17.48 -28.31 -46.72
CA VAL A 19 18.43 -28.86 -45.74
C VAL A 19 17.82 -28.89 -44.35
N SER A 20 18.29 -29.81 -43.53
CA SER A 20 17.83 -29.92 -42.15
C SER A 20 18.02 -28.59 -41.37
N PRO A 21 17.05 -28.17 -40.56
CA PRO A 21 17.15 -26.95 -39.74
C PRO A 21 18.23 -27.03 -38.64
N TYR A 22 18.84 -28.19 -38.42
CA TYR A 22 19.80 -28.47 -37.36
C TYR A 22 21.26 -28.33 -37.80
N ILE A 23 21.54 -28.17 -39.08
CA ILE A 23 22.91 -28.01 -39.61
C ILE A 23 23.32 -26.56 -39.69
N THR A 24 24.61 -26.31 -39.51
CA THR A 24 25.20 -24.96 -39.56
C THR A 24 25.73 -24.60 -40.94
N GLU A 25 26.05 -25.61 -41.77
CA GLU A 25 26.58 -25.45 -43.12
C GLU A 25 25.82 -26.33 -44.11
N CYS A 26 25.62 -25.83 -45.32
CA CYS A 26 24.92 -26.56 -46.37
C CYS A 26 25.82 -27.70 -46.92
N PRO A 27 25.37 -28.98 -46.90
CA PRO A 27 26.17 -30.11 -47.35
C PRO A 27 26.41 -30.09 -48.87
N TYR A 28 25.60 -29.32 -49.63
CA TYR A 28 25.69 -29.27 -51.08
C TYR A 28 26.63 -28.17 -51.61
N CYS A 29 26.70 -27.01 -50.93
CA CYS A 29 27.48 -25.88 -51.40
C CYS A 29 28.43 -25.31 -50.35
N GLY A 30 28.54 -25.86 -49.17
CA GLY A 30 29.42 -25.39 -48.08
C GLY A 30 29.02 -24.05 -47.47
N ASN A 31 27.94 -23.41 -47.95
CA ASN A 31 27.56 -22.08 -47.44
C ASN A 31 27.03 -22.17 -46.01
N ARG A 32 27.48 -21.21 -45.17
CA ARG A 32 27.10 -21.15 -43.76
C ARG A 32 25.65 -20.67 -43.61
N LEU A 33 24.79 -21.52 -43.05
CA LEU A 33 23.36 -21.27 -42.85
C LEU A 33 23.10 -20.52 -41.55
N ARG A 34 23.82 -20.87 -40.47
CA ARG A 34 23.65 -20.30 -39.13
C ARG A 34 24.97 -20.22 -38.38
N LYS A 35 25.10 -19.23 -37.46
CA LYS A 35 26.28 -19.07 -36.60
C LYS A 35 26.44 -20.19 -35.55
N ARG A 36 25.34 -20.77 -35.08
CA ARG A 36 25.30 -21.87 -34.10
C ARG A 36 24.15 -22.80 -34.40
N ALA A 37 24.34 -24.11 -34.17
CA ALA A 37 23.28 -25.09 -34.22
C ALA A 37 22.22 -24.79 -33.13
N PRO A 38 20.91 -25.01 -33.40
CA PRO A 38 19.88 -24.91 -32.39
C PRO A 38 20.15 -25.91 -31.27
N LYS A 39 19.92 -25.52 -30.01
CA LYS A 39 20.01 -26.43 -28.87
C LYS A 39 18.82 -27.40 -28.95
N LEU A 40 19.09 -28.69 -28.90
CA LEU A 40 18.08 -29.75 -28.82
C LEU A 40 17.80 -30.00 -27.33
N ASP A 41 16.56 -30.28 -27.01
CA ASP A 41 16.15 -30.77 -25.68
C ASP A 41 16.38 -32.32 -25.66
N ARG A 42 16.25 -32.96 -24.46
CA ARG A 42 16.46 -34.40 -24.26
C ARG A 42 15.71 -35.28 -25.25
N ASP A 43 14.58 -34.79 -25.74
CA ASP A 43 13.71 -35.50 -26.70
C ASP A 43 14.04 -35.18 -28.18
N GLN A 44 15.23 -34.60 -28.46
CA GLN A 44 15.70 -34.19 -29.80
C GLN A 44 14.77 -33.16 -30.48
N ARG A 45 13.90 -32.48 -29.70
CA ARG A 45 13.07 -31.39 -30.20
C ARG A 45 13.84 -30.06 -30.07
N PRO A 46 13.58 -29.07 -30.95
CA PRO A 46 14.14 -27.74 -30.81
C PRO A 46 13.72 -27.18 -29.44
N ALA A 47 14.70 -26.82 -28.60
CA ALA A 47 14.38 -26.21 -27.31
C ALA A 47 13.60 -24.91 -27.55
N GLU A 48 12.37 -24.83 -27.00
CA GLU A 48 11.60 -23.61 -27.03
C GLU A 48 12.44 -22.45 -26.46
N PRO A 49 12.45 -21.28 -27.11
CA PRO A 49 13.16 -20.14 -26.60
C PRO A 49 12.66 -19.85 -25.18
N LYS A 50 13.52 -20.07 -24.16
CA LYS A 50 13.18 -19.72 -22.78
C LYS A 50 12.66 -18.29 -22.76
N PRO A 51 11.48 -18.03 -22.19
CA PRO A 51 10.96 -16.69 -22.10
C PRO A 51 12.06 -15.81 -21.47
N ARG A 52 12.40 -14.70 -22.15
CA ARG A 52 13.36 -13.75 -21.62
C ARG A 52 12.90 -13.39 -20.22
N ARG A 53 13.67 -13.78 -19.19
CA ARG A 53 13.43 -13.34 -17.83
C ARG A 53 13.44 -11.82 -17.88
N THR A 54 12.25 -11.24 -17.78
CA THR A 54 12.13 -9.81 -17.52
C THR A 54 12.88 -9.54 -16.22
N PRO A 55 13.81 -8.55 -16.19
CA PRO A 55 14.50 -8.22 -14.96
C PRO A 55 13.45 -7.98 -13.86
N ALA A 56 13.70 -8.54 -12.68
CA ALA A 56 12.83 -8.34 -11.53
C ALA A 56 12.60 -6.84 -11.35
N PRO A 57 11.38 -6.38 -11.09
CA PRO A 57 11.11 -4.97 -10.87
C PRO A 57 11.99 -4.49 -9.71
N LEU A 58 12.69 -3.38 -9.89
CA LEU A 58 13.40 -2.70 -8.82
C LEU A 58 12.41 -2.44 -7.69
N LEU A 59 12.76 -2.86 -6.47
CA LEU A 59 12.00 -2.57 -5.25
C LEU A 59 11.53 -1.11 -5.28
N GLY A 60 10.21 -0.89 -5.24
CA GLY A 60 9.59 0.43 -5.21
C GLY A 60 8.87 0.89 -6.48
N ARG A 61 8.92 0.15 -7.60
CA ARG A 61 8.10 0.45 -8.79
C ARG A 61 7.05 -0.62 -8.99
N LEU A 62 5.81 -0.29 -8.61
CA LEU A 62 4.64 -1.09 -8.96
C LEU A 62 4.42 -1.03 -10.49
N ARG A 63 4.09 -2.18 -11.09
CA ARG A 63 3.65 -2.24 -12.48
C ARG A 63 2.21 -1.76 -12.57
N ARG A 64 1.87 -1.17 -13.72
CA ARG A 64 0.48 -0.79 -14.01
C ARG A 64 -0.41 -2.04 -13.89
N ASN A 65 -1.46 -1.98 -13.07
CA ASN A 65 -2.39 -3.08 -12.74
C ASN A 65 -1.83 -4.22 -11.86
N GLU A 66 -0.70 -4.04 -11.19
CA GLU A 66 -0.20 -5.01 -10.21
C GLU A 66 -1.10 -5.08 -8.97
N ILE A 67 -1.67 -3.94 -8.59
CA ILE A 67 -2.73 -3.85 -7.58
C ILE A 67 -3.91 -3.13 -8.23
N PRO A 68 -5.11 -3.73 -8.25
CA PRO A 68 -6.28 -3.13 -8.89
C PRO A 68 -6.58 -1.74 -8.34
N GLY A 69 -6.77 -0.76 -9.23
CA GLY A 69 -7.13 0.61 -8.87
C GLY A 69 -5.99 1.49 -8.34
N ILE A 70 -4.74 1.00 -8.23
CA ILE A 70 -3.59 1.82 -7.82
C ILE A 70 -2.87 2.40 -9.03
N ALA A 71 -2.70 3.74 -9.04
CA ALA A 71 -1.90 4.45 -10.02
C ALA A 71 -0.41 4.40 -9.62
N PRO A 72 0.46 3.69 -10.39
CA PRO A 72 1.88 3.53 -10.05
C PRO A 72 2.65 4.86 -10.09
N ASP A 73 2.18 5.81 -10.88
CA ASP A 73 2.84 7.11 -11.08
C ASP A 73 2.53 8.13 -9.98
N ARG A 74 1.51 7.89 -9.16
CA ARG A 74 1.19 8.77 -8.01
C ARG A 74 2.15 8.51 -6.86
N ARG A 75 2.81 9.57 -6.42
CA ARG A 75 3.72 9.53 -5.26
C ARG A 75 2.95 9.92 -4.00
N PRO A 76 3.03 9.14 -2.91
CA PRO A 76 2.27 9.35 -1.68
C PRO A 76 2.94 10.40 -0.78
N TYR A 77 3.02 11.64 -1.25
CA TYR A 77 3.69 12.72 -0.50
C TYR A 77 2.92 13.13 0.76
N ALA A 78 1.57 13.11 0.73
CA ALA A 78 0.77 13.48 1.87
C ALA A 78 0.93 12.46 3.00
N THR A 79 0.88 11.17 2.69
CA THR A 79 1.13 10.11 3.67
C THR A 79 2.54 10.20 4.25
N ALA A 80 3.55 10.39 3.39
CA ALA A 80 4.93 10.55 3.85
C ALA A 80 5.08 11.74 4.80
N LEU A 81 4.45 12.87 4.49
CA LEU A 81 4.44 14.06 5.35
C LEU A 81 3.80 13.78 6.71
N LEU A 82 2.62 13.11 6.74
CA LEU A 82 1.93 12.77 7.98
C LEU A 82 2.78 11.86 8.88
N VAL A 83 3.43 10.84 8.29
CA VAL A 83 4.31 9.93 9.03
C VAL A 83 5.53 10.67 9.57
N VAL A 84 6.18 11.51 8.74
CA VAL A 84 7.36 12.30 9.18
C VAL A 84 6.99 13.25 10.31
N LEU A 85 5.85 13.95 10.24
CA LEU A 85 5.37 14.82 11.31
C LEU A 85 5.12 14.05 12.61
N GLY A 86 4.53 12.83 12.52
CA GLY A 86 4.35 11.96 13.68
C GLY A 86 5.68 11.48 14.29
N MET A 87 6.67 11.14 13.43
CA MET A 87 8.01 10.79 13.91
C MET A 87 8.69 11.98 14.61
N VAL A 88 8.59 13.18 14.04
CA VAL A 88 9.13 14.41 14.65
C VAL A 88 8.46 14.66 16.00
N GLY A 89 7.13 14.56 16.10
CA GLY A 89 6.41 14.72 17.36
C GLY A 89 6.82 13.71 18.42
N CYS A 90 7.04 12.43 18.03
CA CYS A 90 7.57 11.42 18.93
C CYS A 90 8.98 11.75 19.44
N VAL A 91 9.87 12.25 18.57
CA VAL A 91 11.23 12.67 18.95
C VAL A 91 11.17 13.90 19.85
N MET A 92 10.37 14.90 19.53
CA MET A 92 10.19 16.11 20.36
C MET A 92 9.71 15.76 21.79
N TRP A 93 8.75 14.85 21.88
CA TRP A 93 8.29 14.34 23.19
C TRP A 93 9.43 13.67 23.96
N ARG A 94 10.21 12.81 23.31
CA ARG A 94 11.31 12.08 23.95
C ARG A 94 12.45 12.94 24.41
N THR A 95 12.80 13.95 23.62
CA THR A 95 13.94 14.83 23.90
C THR A 95 13.60 15.97 24.87
N GLY A 96 12.29 16.23 25.11
CA GLY A 96 11.85 17.35 25.93
C GLY A 96 12.30 18.72 25.40
N VAL A 97 12.61 18.81 24.12
CA VAL A 97 13.12 20.04 23.49
C VAL A 97 12.15 21.21 23.75
N GLY A 98 12.67 22.24 24.38
CA GLY A 98 11.97 23.50 24.61
C GLY A 98 11.03 23.52 25.84
N GLY A 99 10.99 22.51 26.71
CA GLY A 99 10.06 22.44 27.84
C GLY A 99 8.59 22.38 27.46
N MET A 100 8.31 22.15 26.15
CA MET A 100 7.00 22.26 25.52
C MET A 100 6.14 21.00 25.62
N THR A 101 6.53 19.99 26.40
CA THR A 101 5.77 18.73 26.45
C THR A 101 4.30 18.91 26.81
N SER A 102 4.01 19.86 27.77
CA SER A 102 2.64 20.20 28.16
C SER A 102 1.84 20.92 27.05
N ASP A 103 2.53 21.61 26.13
CA ASP A 103 1.90 22.34 25.04
C ASP A 103 1.59 21.46 23.81
N LEU A 104 2.26 20.33 23.71
CA LEU A 104 2.07 19.38 22.58
C LEU A 104 0.88 18.45 22.79
N ILE A 105 0.32 18.36 23.98
CA ILE A 105 -0.76 17.44 24.34
C ILE A 105 -2.02 18.17 24.77
N ILE A 106 -3.13 17.44 24.78
CA ILE A 106 -4.39 17.94 25.32
C ILE A 106 -4.44 17.54 26.79
N VAL A 107 -4.50 18.55 27.67
CA VAL A 107 -4.76 18.38 29.09
C VAL A 107 -6.01 19.21 29.43
N GLY A 108 -7.11 18.54 29.74
CA GLY A 108 -8.40 19.19 29.97
C GLY A 108 -9.08 19.62 28.66
N LYS A 109 -10.11 20.48 28.79
CA LYS A 109 -10.82 21.01 27.62
C LYS A 109 -9.95 22.02 26.88
N PRO A 110 -9.79 21.91 25.56
CA PRO A 110 -8.85 22.75 24.79
C PRO A 110 -9.21 24.25 24.83
N GLY A 111 -10.44 24.63 25.11
CA GLY A 111 -10.86 26.04 25.23
C GLY A 111 -10.41 26.88 24.04
N THR A 112 -9.64 27.96 24.32
CA THR A 112 -9.05 28.81 23.27
C THR A 112 -7.83 28.20 22.56
N GLN A 113 -7.27 27.10 23.07
CA GLN A 113 -6.05 26.47 22.55
C GLN A 113 -6.38 25.28 21.60
N TRP A 114 -7.30 25.49 20.69
CA TRP A 114 -7.74 24.49 19.73
C TRP A 114 -6.60 23.92 18.84
N TRP A 115 -5.53 24.66 18.66
CA TRP A 115 -4.34 24.23 17.92
C TRP A 115 -3.65 23.02 18.55
N ARG A 116 -3.85 22.77 19.86
CA ARG A 116 -3.34 21.59 20.57
C ARG A 116 -3.92 20.29 20.05
N LEU A 117 -5.09 20.33 19.44
CA LEU A 117 -5.67 19.16 18.77
C LEU A 117 -4.79 18.68 17.60
N PHE A 118 -4.19 19.64 16.88
CA PHE A 118 -3.29 19.32 15.79
C PHE A 118 -1.95 18.81 16.31
N THR A 119 -1.32 19.45 17.25
CA THR A 119 -0.03 19.02 17.81
C THR A 119 -0.15 17.67 18.50
N ALA A 120 -1.21 17.44 19.28
CA ALA A 120 -1.46 16.19 19.97
C ALA A 120 -1.64 15.00 19.02
N ALA A 121 -2.24 15.21 17.83
CA ALA A 121 -2.40 14.17 16.83
C ALA A 121 -1.06 13.64 16.28
N PHE A 122 -0.01 14.43 16.33
CA PHE A 122 1.34 14.05 15.88
C PHE A 122 2.28 13.69 17.04
N THR A 123 1.83 13.80 18.30
CA THR A 123 2.66 13.52 19.48
C THR A 123 2.41 12.12 20.01
N TYR A 124 3.47 11.40 20.37
CA TYR A 124 3.40 10.06 20.92
C TYR A 124 4.35 9.94 22.11
N ASP A 125 3.83 9.48 23.25
CA ASP A 125 4.59 9.26 24.48
C ASP A 125 5.31 7.91 24.50
N ASN A 126 4.75 6.94 23.81
CA ASN A 126 5.26 5.56 23.73
C ASN A 126 5.71 5.21 22.31
N THR A 127 6.94 4.70 22.17
CA THR A 127 7.51 4.34 20.85
C THR A 127 6.75 3.17 20.19
N GLY A 128 6.27 2.19 20.96
CA GLY A 128 5.47 1.09 20.45
C GLY A 128 4.14 1.59 19.89
N TYR A 129 3.49 2.49 20.62
CA TYR A 129 2.26 3.15 20.17
C TYR A 129 2.49 3.98 18.91
N ALA A 130 3.56 4.79 18.87
CA ALA A 130 3.96 5.53 17.68
C ALA A 130 4.19 4.60 16.51
N PHE A 131 4.94 3.50 16.71
CA PHE A 131 5.25 2.56 15.65
C PHE A 131 3.99 1.93 15.05
N VAL A 132 3.11 1.36 15.87
CA VAL A 132 1.89 0.69 15.39
C VAL A 132 0.98 1.67 14.65
N THR A 133 0.76 2.85 15.22
CA THR A 133 -0.12 3.87 14.64
C THR A 133 0.45 4.45 13.35
N LEU A 134 1.73 4.85 13.34
CA LEU A 134 2.39 5.42 12.17
C LEU A 134 2.61 4.38 11.06
N PHE A 135 2.86 3.12 11.42
CA PHE A 135 2.92 2.02 10.46
C PHE A 135 1.56 1.84 9.75
N ALA A 136 0.47 1.81 10.51
CA ALA A 136 -0.87 1.71 9.96
C ALA A 136 -1.22 2.91 9.06
N ILE A 137 -0.94 4.15 9.50
CA ILE A 137 -1.12 5.37 8.70
C ILE A 137 -0.26 5.30 7.44
N GLY A 138 1.01 4.90 7.56
CA GLY A 138 1.94 4.77 6.45
C GLY A 138 1.49 3.77 5.41
N LEU A 139 1.08 2.57 5.84
CA LEU A 139 0.67 1.49 4.95
C LEU A 139 -0.65 1.81 4.25
N TYR A 140 -1.72 2.04 5.02
CA TYR A 140 -3.06 2.26 4.46
C TYR A 140 -3.21 3.64 3.86
N GLY A 141 -2.55 4.65 4.41
CA GLY A 141 -2.48 5.98 3.80
C GLY A 141 -1.79 5.94 2.44
N TRP A 142 -0.66 5.22 2.32
CA TRP A 142 0.04 5.03 1.05
C TRP A 142 -0.84 4.34 0.00
N LEU A 143 -1.57 3.30 0.38
CA LEU A 143 -2.50 2.58 -0.51
C LEU A 143 -3.65 3.49 -0.95
N LEU A 144 -4.29 4.20 0.00
CA LEU A 144 -5.40 5.10 -0.28
C LEU A 144 -4.98 6.31 -1.12
N GLU A 145 -3.82 6.92 -0.83
CA GLU A 145 -3.33 8.07 -1.59
C GLU A 145 -3.03 7.72 -3.03
N ARG A 146 -2.49 6.53 -3.29
CA ARG A 146 -2.28 6.04 -4.65
C ARG A 146 -3.57 5.72 -5.39
N ARG A 147 -4.62 5.37 -4.67
CA ARG A 147 -5.93 5.05 -5.24
C ARG A 147 -6.79 6.30 -5.45
N HIS A 148 -6.88 7.13 -4.42
CA HIS A 148 -7.83 8.25 -4.36
C HIS A 148 -7.16 9.63 -4.26
N GLY A 149 -5.82 9.70 -4.28
CA GLY A 149 -5.09 10.96 -4.13
C GLY A 149 -5.04 11.45 -2.67
N PRO A 150 -4.90 12.77 -2.42
CA PRO A 150 -4.63 13.33 -1.10
C PRO A 150 -5.81 13.27 -0.11
N LEU A 151 -6.84 12.47 -0.40
CA LEU A 151 -7.97 12.23 0.50
C LEU A 151 -7.53 11.72 1.89
N VAL A 152 -6.36 11.09 1.95
CA VAL A 152 -5.75 10.62 3.20
C VAL A 152 -5.61 11.73 4.24
N VAL A 153 -5.39 12.98 3.81
CA VAL A 153 -5.34 14.15 4.70
C VAL A 153 -6.70 14.39 5.35
N VAL A 154 -7.79 14.29 4.57
CA VAL A 154 -9.16 14.45 5.10
C VAL A 154 -9.48 13.37 6.12
N LEU A 155 -9.11 12.12 5.83
CA LEU A 155 -9.29 11.01 6.78
C LEU A 155 -8.48 11.21 8.05
N PHE A 156 -7.25 11.74 7.94
CA PHE A 156 -6.41 12.07 9.08
C PHE A 156 -7.05 13.19 9.93
N LEU A 157 -7.54 14.24 9.31
CA LEU A 157 -8.18 15.37 10.02
C LEU A 157 -9.46 14.91 10.71
N LEU A 158 -10.33 14.22 10.03
CA LEU A 158 -11.63 13.80 10.59
C LEU A 158 -11.48 12.65 11.59
N GLY A 159 -10.72 11.61 11.27
CA GLY A 159 -10.54 10.44 12.14
C GLY A 159 -9.58 10.74 13.31
N GLY A 160 -8.46 11.40 13.05
CA GLY A 160 -7.43 11.72 14.05
C GLY A 160 -7.81 12.93 14.90
N ILE A 161 -7.82 14.11 14.30
CA ILE A 161 -8.10 15.35 15.03
C ILE A 161 -9.55 15.40 15.51
N GLY A 162 -10.50 14.97 14.68
CA GLY A 162 -11.91 14.82 15.06
C GLY A 162 -12.12 13.85 16.22
N GLY A 163 -11.38 12.74 16.21
CA GLY A 163 -11.37 11.76 17.31
C GLY A 163 -10.86 12.33 18.62
N LEU A 164 -9.75 13.10 18.58
CA LEU A 164 -9.23 13.81 19.75
C LEU A 164 -10.20 14.86 20.26
N ALA A 165 -10.83 15.62 19.36
CA ALA A 165 -11.85 16.61 19.71
C ALA A 165 -13.08 15.96 20.38
N ALA A 166 -13.54 14.84 19.86
CA ALA A 166 -14.63 14.06 20.46
C ALA A 166 -14.25 13.56 21.85
N THR A 167 -13.03 13.06 22.02
CA THR A 167 -12.49 12.62 23.32
C THR A 167 -12.47 13.78 24.32
N ALA A 168 -12.01 14.95 23.91
CA ALA A 168 -12.00 16.14 24.75
C ALA A 168 -13.41 16.64 25.11
N GLY A 169 -14.42 16.30 24.30
CA GLY A 169 -15.83 16.58 24.61
C GLY A 169 -16.46 15.60 25.61
N VAL A 170 -16.05 14.35 25.58
CA VAL A 170 -16.63 13.27 26.39
C VAL A 170 -16.02 13.25 27.80
N TYR A 171 -14.72 13.38 27.94
CA TYR A 171 -14.03 13.31 29.23
C TYR A 171 -13.92 14.68 29.90
N SER A 172 -14.04 14.71 31.23
CA SER A 172 -13.95 15.95 32.02
C SER A 172 -12.52 16.51 32.07
N ILE A 173 -11.53 15.62 32.17
CA ILE A 173 -10.09 15.96 32.19
C ILE A 173 -9.38 14.97 31.23
N PRO A 174 -9.53 15.15 29.92
CA PRO A 174 -8.84 14.31 28.95
C PRO A 174 -7.34 14.61 28.97
N ILE A 175 -6.54 13.54 28.97
CA ILE A 175 -5.12 13.58 28.63
C ILE A 175 -4.95 12.65 27.46
N VAL A 176 -4.88 13.20 26.24
CA VAL A 176 -4.88 12.39 25.02
C VAL A 176 -3.84 12.91 24.02
N LEU A 177 -3.25 11.96 23.31
CA LEU A 177 -2.26 12.21 22.27
C LEU A 177 -2.23 11.06 21.27
N GLY A 178 -1.61 11.30 20.12
CA GLY A 178 -1.55 10.37 19.01
C GLY A 178 -2.80 10.39 18.12
N ALA A 179 -2.76 9.67 17.02
CA ALA A 179 -3.83 9.62 16.02
C ALA A 179 -4.29 8.20 15.69
N PRO A 180 -4.64 7.34 16.68
CA PRO A 180 -5.11 5.98 16.38
C PRO A 180 -6.43 6.01 15.59
N GLY A 181 -7.31 6.99 15.84
CA GLY A 181 -8.51 7.20 15.05
C GLY A 181 -8.24 7.48 13.57
N ALA A 182 -7.15 8.19 13.24
CA ALA A 182 -6.75 8.39 11.85
C ALA A 182 -6.31 7.07 11.19
N ALA A 183 -5.54 6.25 11.92
CA ALA A 183 -5.13 4.94 11.45
C ALA A 183 -6.34 4.05 11.16
N LEU A 184 -7.29 3.96 12.09
CA LEU A 184 -8.53 3.19 11.91
C LEU A 184 -9.41 3.75 10.80
N ALA A 185 -9.50 5.07 10.63
CA ALA A 185 -10.22 5.68 9.53
C ALA A 185 -9.66 5.24 8.16
N MET A 186 -8.33 5.21 8.02
CA MET A 186 -7.69 4.76 6.78
C MET A 186 -7.86 3.26 6.56
N ILE A 187 -7.70 2.44 7.59
CA ILE A 187 -7.88 0.98 7.52
C ILE A 187 -9.33 0.65 7.10
N CYS A 188 -10.31 1.24 7.78
CA CYS A 188 -11.72 1.00 7.49
C CYS A 188 -12.08 1.48 6.07
N ALA A 189 -11.63 2.68 5.67
CA ALA A 189 -11.88 3.18 4.31
C ALA A 189 -11.27 2.28 3.23
N TRP A 190 -10.11 1.68 3.50
CA TRP A 190 -9.47 0.71 2.61
C TRP A 190 -10.23 -0.61 2.54
N ALA A 191 -10.74 -1.11 3.68
CA ALA A 191 -11.42 -2.40 3.78
C ALA A 191 -12.82 -2.42 3.16
N VAL A 192 -13.49 -1.27 3.03
CA VAL A 192 -14.90 -1.20 2.55
C VAL A 192 -15.13 -1.90 1.22
N PRO A 193 -14.33 -1.72 0.14
CA PRO A 193 -14.56 -2.40 -1.13
C PRO A 193 -14.53 -3.93 -1.00
N ASP A 194 -13.59 -4.45 -0.21
CA ASP A 194 -13.43 -5.89 0.01
C ASP A 194 -14.57 -6.46 0.85
N LEU A 195 -15.02 -5.72 1.87
CA LEU A 195 -16.19 -6.09 2.69
C LEU A 195 -17.48 -6.12 1.86
N LEU A 196 -17.66 -5.16 0.94
CA LEU A 196 -18.79 -5.16 0.02
C LEU A 196 -18.72 -6.35 -0.93
N SER A 197 -17.54 -6.68 -1.48
CA SER A 197 -17.35 -7.86 -2.33
C SER A 197 -17.69 -9.15 -1.57
N LEU A 198 -17.25 -9.26 -0.32
CA LEU A 198 -17.58 -10.39 0.54
C LEU A 198 -19.09 -10.51 0.78
N SER A 199 -19.78 -9.39 1.03
CA SER A 199 -21.23 -9.37 1.24
C SER A 199 -22.01 -9.79 -0.03
N GLU A 200 -21.47 -9.49 -1.21
CA GLU A 200 -22.03 -9.87 -2.52
C GLU A 200 -21.60 -11.29 -2.96
N ARG A 201 -20.88 -12.03 -2.11
CA ARG A 201 -20.30 -13.36 -2.40
C ARG A 201 -19.38 -13.38 -3.63
N ARG A 202 -18.68 -12.28 -3.87
CA ARG A 202 -17.66 -12.16 -4.93
C ARG A 202 -16.28 -12.52 -4.38
N GLU A 203 -15.37 -12.81 -5.29
CA GLU A 203 -13.96 -12.98 -4.94
C GLU A 203 -13.42 -11.68 -4.32
N VAL A 204 -12.67 -11.83 -3.22
CA VAL A 204 -12.03 -10.74 -2.50
C VAL A 204 -10.56 -10.69 -2.95
N ASP A 205 -10.16 -9.58 -3.55
CA ASP A 205 -8.78 -9.40 -4.04
C ASP A 205 -7.80 -8.99 -2.93
N GLY A 206 -8.32 -8.49 -1.81
CA GLY A 206 -7.52 -7.94 -0.70
C GLY A 206 -7.26 -8.94 0.43
N ASP A 207 -6.20 -8.69 1.21
CA ASP A 207 -5.91 -9.41 2.45
C ASP A 207 -6.75 -8.83 3.62
N LEU A 208 -7.99 -9.31 3.76
CA LEU A 208 -8.87 -8.92 4.86
C LEU A 208 -8.35 -9.40 6.23
N ILE A 209 -7.65 -10.54 6.28
CA ILE A 209 -7.14 -11.09 7.54
C ILE A 209 -6.02 -10.20 8.06
N GLY A 210 -5.05 -9.84 7.21
CA GLY A 210 -3.99 -8.92 7.56
C GLY A 210 -4.52 -7.54 7.93
N THR A 211 -5.49 -7.03 7.16
CA THR A 211 -6.15 -5.75 7.44
C THR A 211 -6.86 -5.77 8.80
N ALA A 212 -7.61 -6.83 9.11
CA ALA A 212 -8.26 -7.00 10.41
C ALA A 212 -7.25 -7.11 11.55
N ALA A 213 -6.14 -7.82 11.37
CA ALA A 213 -5.09 -7.94 12.37
C ALA A 213 -4.48 -6.57 12.72
N VAL A 214 -4.17 -5.75 11.73
CA VAL A 214 -3.65 -4.38 11.94
C VAL A 214 -4.71 -3.49 12.59
N ALA A 215 -5.98 -3.57 12.16
CA ALA A 215 -7.08 -2.83 12.77
C ALA A 215 -7.25 -3.18 14.27
N ILE A 216 -7.22 -4.47 14.61
CA ILE A 216 -7.30 -4.94 15.99
C ILE A 216 -6.09 -4.45 16.79
N ALA A 217 -4.88 -4.52 16.24
CA ALA A 217 -3.68 -4.04 16.93
C ALA A 217 -3.77 -2.54 17.28
N VAL A 218 -4.29 -1.71 16.35
CA VAL A 218 -4.51 -0.28 16.61
C VAL A 218 -5.65 -0.08 17.63
N ALA A 219 -6.79 -0.76 17.45
CA ALA A 219 -7.95 -0.63 18.33
C ALA A 219 -7.69 -1.09 19.78
N LEU A 220 -6.70 -1.96 20.00
CA LEU A 220 -6.34 -2.42 21.34
C LEU A 220 -5.30 -1.51 22.02
N MET A 221 -4.78 -0.45 21.35
CA MET A 221 -3.79 0.45 21.95
C MET A 221 -4.27 1.13 23.24
N PRO A 222 -5.55 1.51 23.43
CA PRO A 222 -6.02 2.07 24.68
C PRO A 222 -5.92 1.12 25.89
N LEU A 223 -5.77 -0.20 25.67
CA LEU A 223 -5.46 -1.15 26.77
C LEU A 223 -4.00 -1.09 27.19
N ALA A 224 -3.10 -0.78 26.28
CA ALA A 224 -1.66 -0.78 26.52
C ALA A 224 -1.12 0.62 26.86
N VAL A 225 -1.79 1.67 26.41
CA VAL A 225 -1.33 3.08 26.53
C VAL A 225 -2.44 3.94 27.12
N PRO A 226 -2.22 4.54 28.31
CA PRO A 226 -3.26 5.32 29.01
C PRO A 226 -3.75 6.55 28.25
N HIS A 227 -2.92 7.09 27.37
CA HIS A 227 -3.21 8.32 26.61
C HIS A 227 -3.85 8.05 25.24
N ALA A 228 -4.01 6.79 24.84
CA ALA A 228 -4.81 6.41 23.70
C ALA A 228 -6.31 6.37 24.08
N SER A 229 -7.20 6.75 23.17
CA SER A 229 -8.61 6.93 23.48
C SER A 229 -9.51 6.03 22.64
N TRP A 230 -10.34 5.23 23.30
CA TRP A 230 -11.42 4.46 22.68
C TRP A 230 -12.41 5.33 21.88
N VAL A 231 -12.68 6.55 22.37
CA VAL A 231 -13.57 7.48 21.67
C VAL A 231 -12.97 7.89 20.32
N ALA A 232 -11.65 8.15 20.29
CA ALA A 232 -10.96 8.46 19.04
C ALA A 232 -11.00 7.27 18.07
N ASP A 233 -10.87 6.05 18.56
CA ASP A 233 -10.93 4.82 17.76
C ASP A 233 -12.32 4.63 17.13
N VAL A 234 -13.40 4.81 17.92
CA VAL A 234 -14.79 4.72 17.42
C VAL A 234 -15.04 5.79 16.35
N VAL A 235 -14.61 7.03 16.59
CA VAL A 235 -14.74 8.11 15.58
C VAL A 235 -13.98 7.74 14.30
N GLY A 236 -12.77 7.20 14.43
CA GLY A 236 -11.98 6.74 13.30
C GLY A 236 -12.69 5.69 12.47
N VAL A 237 -13.26 4.67 13.12
CA VAL A 237 -14.05 3.61 12.46
C VAL A 237 -15.24 4.19 11.72
N VAL A 238 -16.02 5.05 12.38
CA VAL A 238 -17.21 5.68 11.77
C VAL A 238 -16.84 6.54 10.56
N VAL A 239 -15.80 7.37 10.69
CA VAL A 239 -15.29 8.21 9.59
C VAL A 239 -14.79 7.32 8.44
N GLY A 240 -14.05 6.26 8.75
CA GLY A 240 -13.49 5.36 7.75
C GLY A 240 -14.56 4.64 6.93
N PHE A 241 -15.55 4.05 7.58
CA PHE A 241 -16.68 3.43 6.87
C PHE A 241 -17.52 4.46 6.11
N GLY A 242 -17.81 5.62 6.72
CA GLY A 242 -18.57 6.70 6.09
C GLY A 242 -17.92 7.22 4.81
N ALA A 243 -16.59 7.38 4.81
CA ALA A 243 -15.83 7.81 3.64
C ALA A 243 -15.60 6.66 2.64
N GLY A 244 -15.40 5.44 3.13
CA GLY A 244 -15.13 4.27 2.29
C GLY A 244 -16.29 3.88 1.38
N LEU A 245 -17.53 4.03 1.84
CA LEU A 245 -18.74 3.69 1.05
C LEU A 245 -18.84 4.48 -0.27
N PRO A 246 -18.78 5.81 -0.29
CA PRO A 246 -18.80 6.56 -1.55
C PRO A 246 -17.56 6.30 -2.41
N LEU A 247 -16.40 6.08 -1.79
CA LEU A 247 -15.16 5.78 -2.51
C LEU A 247 -15.22 4.44 -3.23
N ALA A 248 -15.81 3.42 -2.61
CA ALA A 248 -16.00 2.10 -3.23
C ALA A 248 -16.89 2.17 -4.48
N ARG A 249 -17.86 3.11 -4.52
CA ARG A 249 -18.76 3.33 -5.66
C ARG A 249 -18.13 4.16 -6.79
N SER A 250 -17.10 4.96 -6.50
CA SER A 250 -16.46 5.86 -7.45
C SER A 250 -15.40 5.20 -8.33
N VAL A 251 -14.96 3.99 -8.01
CA VAL A 251 -14.00 3.24 -8.82
C VAL A 251 -14.75 2.46 -9.88
N PRO A 252 -14.56 2.76 -11.19
CA PRO A 252 -15.14 1.94 -12.26
C PRO A 252 -14.58 0.52 -12.13
N ARG A 253 -15.47 -0.43 -12.09
CA ARG A 253 -15.17 -1.87 -12.05
C ARG A 253 -14.76 -2.38 -13.42
#